data_e4262ad71ff659ca6003ffbcc1c9add9
#
_entry.id   e4262ad71ff659ca6003ffbcc1c9add9
#
_cell.length_a   1.000
_cell.length_b   1.000
_cell.length_c   1.000
_cell.angle_alpha   90.00
_cell.angle_beta   90.00
_cell.angle_gamma   90.00
#
_symmetry.space_group_name_H-M   'P 1'
#
loop_
_entity.id
_entity.type
_entity.pdbx_description
1 polymer ?
#
loop_
_entity_poly.entity_id
_entity_poly.type
_entity_poly.pdbx_seq_one_letter_code
_entity_poly.pdbx_strand_id
1 'polypeptide(L)'
;MKKILLLAVVTVLGFTNVNAQEIKFGVKGGLNFASVSGDNTKGIGVVTAFNFGVVSEIPLSDKFSFQPEIMYSGQGYGFNDNTIALSYLNVPLMGKYYVTKGLSLEAGPQIGFLLAAKNEKTDVKDSFNTVDFGVNFGVGYKLENGLNFGVRYNLGLTDINNVDNSSFKNKNGVFQVSVGYFFF
;
A
#
# COMPACT_ATOMS: atom_id res chain seq x y z
N MET A 1 -21.10 -5.82 -6.00
CA MET A 1 -19.62 -5.95 -6.10
C MET A 1 -19.13 -5.95 -7.55
N LYS A 2 -19.69 -6.75 -8.49
CA LYS A 2 -19.26 -6.77 -9.91
C LYS A 2 -19.36 -5.41 -10.62
N LYS A 3 -20.35 -4.55 -10.29
CA LYS A 3 -20.52 -3.21 -10.89
C LYS A 3 -19.47 -2.18 -10.46
N ILE A 4 -18.93 -2.30 -9.24
CA ILE A 4 -17.88 -1.40 -8.72
C ILE A 4 -16.53 -1.73 -9.36
N LEU A 5 -16.24 -3.02 -9.59
CA LEU A 5 -15.03 -3.45 -10.30
C LEU A 5 -15.04 -2.96 -11.77
N LEU A 6 -16.21 -3.00 -12.42
CA LEU A 6 -16.39 -2.48 -13.78
C LEU A 6 -16.20 -0.95 -13.84
N LEU A 7 -16.67 -0.23 -12.82
CA LEU A 7 -16.49 1.23 -12.74
C LEU A 7 -15.00 1.60 -12.59
N ALA A 8 -14.26 0.88 -11.76
CA ALA A 8 -12.81 1.09 -11.59
C ALA A 8 -12.03 0.83 -12.88
N VAL A 9 -12.38 -0.23 -13.63
CA VAL A 9 -11.75 -0.55 -14.92
C VAL A 9 -12.10 0.50 -15.98
N VAL A 10 -13.36 0.98 -16.04
CA VAL A 10 -13.80 2.02 -16.98
C VAL A 10 -13.18 3.37 -16.69
N THR A 11 -12.93 3.71 -15.41
CA THR A 11 -12.26 4.96 -15.05
C THR A 11 -10.80 4.98 -15.52
N VAL A 12 -10.12 3.82 -15.46
CA VAL A 12 -8.73 3.68 -15.97
C VAL A 12 -8.67 3.77 -17.51
N LEU A 13 -9.72 3.33 -18.22
CA LEU A 13 -9.79 3.37 -19.68
C LEU A 13 -10.34 4.73 -20.23
N GLY A 14 -10.91 5.58 -19.38
CA GLY A 14 -11.55 6.83 -19.79
C GLY A 14 -10.60 8.01 -20.08
N PHE A 15 -9.31 7.88 -19.79
CA PHE A 15 -8.30 8.94 -20.00
C PHE A 15 -7.63 8.89 -21.38
N THR A 16 -8.37 8.57 -22.45
CA THR A 16 -7.83 8.40 -23.81
C THR A 16 -7.43 9.71 -24.54
N ASN A 17 -7.36 10.85 -23.87
CA ASN A 17 -6.89 12.12 -24.46
C ASN A 17 -5.63 12.69 -23.78
N VAL A 18 -4.82 11.85 -23.13
CA VAL A 18 -3.52 12.28 -22.62
C VAL A 18 -2.51 12.18 -23.76
N ASN A 19 -1.89 13.30 -24.09
CA ASN A 19 -0.81 13.37 -25.06
C ASN A 19 0.12 12.16 -24.95
N ALA A 20 0.44 11.53 -26.08
CA ALA A 20 1.23 10.35 -26.42
C ALA A 20 2.38 9.89 -25.48
N GLN A 21 2.24 10.01 -24.16
CA GLN A 21 3.14 9.39 -23.21
C GLN A 21 2.62 8.01 -22.86
N GLU A 22 3.38 7.01 -23.17
CA GLU A 22 3.02 5.60 -23.09
C GLU A 22 2.74 5.17 -21.64
N ILE A 23 1.57 4.61 -21.37
CA ILE A 23 1.24 4.02 -20.05
C ILE A 23 2.17 2.85 -19.84
N LYS A 24 2.88 2.82 -18.71
CA LYS A 24 3.78 1.74 -18.34
C LYS A 24 3.13 0.82 -17.33
N PHE A 25 3.25 -0.48 -17.54
CA PHE A 25 2.84 -1.51 -16.59
C PHE A 25 4.06 -2.15 -15.98
N GLY A 26 3.93 -2.57 -14.73
CA GLY A 26 5.05 -3.17 -14.03
C GLY A 26 4.61 -4.07 -12.89
N VAL A 27 5.60 -4.71 -12.30
CA VAL A 27 5.47 -5.47 -11.06
C VAL A 27 6.35 -4.86 -9.99
N LYS A 28 5.94 -5.00 -8.75
CA LYS A 28 6.69 -4.51 -7.59
C LYS A 28 6.61 -5.52 -6.47
N GLY A 29 7.69 -5.66 -5.72
CA GLY A 29 7.75 -6.47 -4.51
C GLY A 29 8.77 -5.94 -3.53
N GLY A 30 8.67 -6.36 -2.27
CA GLY A 30 9.57 -5.86 -1.24
C GLY A 30 9.23 -6.34 0.16
N LEU A 31 9.80 -5.63 1.12
CA LEU A 31 9.61 -5.88 2.54
C LEU A 31 8.81 -4.75 3.19
N ASN A 32 7.93 -5.15 4.09
CA ASN A 32 7.20 -4.29 5.01
C ASN A 32 7.78 -4.45 6.41
N PHE A 33 8.00 -3.34 7.07
CA PHE A 33 8.26 -3.25 8.51
C PHE A 33 7.02 -2.63 9.11
N ALA A 34 6.13 -3.47 9.63
CA ALA A 34 4.80 -3.09 10.06
C ALA A 34 4.70 -3.04 11.58
N SER A 35 3.94 -2.10 12.08
CA SER A 35 3.58 -1.96 13.48
C SER A 35 2.22 -1.25 13.58
N VAL A 36 1.72 -1.07 14.78
CA VAL A 36 0.52 -0.27 15.05
C VAL A 36 0.85 0.88 15.99
N SER A 37 0.13 1.97 15.82
CA SER A 37 0.18 3.15 16.68
C SER A 37 -1.20 3.46 17.24
N GLY A 38 -1.28 4.16 18.37
CA GLY A 38 -2.54 4.50 19.02
C GLY A 38 -2.51 4.20 20.52
N ASP A 39 -3.66 3.74 21.02
CA ASP A 39 -3.82 3.49 22.46
C ASP A 39 -3.15 2.17 22.87
N ASN A 40 -2.57 2.15 24.07
CA ASN A 40 -1.93 0.95 24.67
C ASN A 40 -0.87 0.26 23.80
N THR A 41 -0.10 1.02 23.04
CA THR A 41 0.94 0.46 22.14
C THR A 41 2.31 0.27 22.83
N LYS A 42 2.39 0.37 24.17
CA LYS A 42 3.62 0.07 24.90
C LYS A 42 3.96 -1.40 24.77
N GLY A 43 5.19 -1.71 24.33
CA GLY A 43 5.66 -3.08 24.14
C GLY A 43 5.22 -3.73 22.82
N ILE A 44 4.59 -2.99 21.92
CA ILE A 44 4.29 -3.48 20.57
C ILE A 44 5.56 -3.48 19.73
N GLY A 45 5.87 -4.64 19.15
CA GLY A 45 7.02 -4.86 18.28
C GLY A 45 6.69 -4.67 16.80
N VAL A 46 7.75 -4.44 16.01
CA VAL A 46 7.68 -4.39 14.54
C VAL A 46 7.69 -5.81 13.98
N VAL A 47 6.86 -6.06 12.98
CA VAL A 47 6.82 -7.32 12.22
C VAL A 47 7.34 -7.08 10.81
N THR A 48 8.22 -7.96 10.35
CA THR A 48 8.71 -7.96 8.97
C THR A 48 7.88 -8.92 8.13
N ALA A 49 7.34 -8.43 7.02
CA ALA A 49 6.53 -9.21 6.08
C ALA A 49 6.81 -8.82 4.64
N PHE A 50 6.24 -9.56 3.67
CA PHE A 50 6.41 -9.27 2.25
C PHE A 50 5.26 -8.43 1.70
N ASN A 51 5.55 -7.66 0.65
CA ASN A 51 4.55 -7.08 -0.23
C ASN A 51 4.90 -7.41 -1.69
N PHE A 52 3.89 -7.56 -2.53
CA PHE A 52 4.07 -7.74 -3.97
C PHE A 52 2.78 -7.40 -4.72
N GLY A 53 2.91 -7.00 -5.97
CA GLY A 53 1.74 -6.68 -6.77
C GLY A 53 2.08 -6.09 -8.12
N VAL A 54 1.05 -5.51 -8.73
CA VAL A 54 1.11 -4.88 -10.04
C VAL A 54 0.92 -3.38 -9.91
N VAL A 55 1.59 -2.66 -10.80
CA VAL A 55 1.56 -1.19 -10.84
C VAL A 55 1.35 -0.73 -12.28
N SER A 56 0.69 0.43 -12.43
CA SER A 56 0.64 1.12 -13.71
C SER A 56 1.09 2.55 -13.50
N GLU A 57 2.00 3.05 -14.32
CA GLU A 57 2.42 4.45 -14.30
C GLU A 57 1.85 5.17 -15.54
N ILE A 58 1.05 6.19 -15.28
CA ILE A 58 0.36 7.02 -16.26
C ILE A 58 1.02 8.40 -16.20
N PRO A 59 1.90 8.75 -17.15
CA PRO A 59 2.48 10.08 -17.20
C PRO A 59 1.39 11.12 -17.50
N LEU A 60 1.31 12.16 -16.68
CA LEU A 60 0.37 13.28 -16.87
C LEU A 60 1.06 14.51 -17.44
N SER A 61 2.37 14.63 -17.20
CA SER A 61 3.25 15.64 -17.76
C SER A 61 4.71 15.18 -17.64
N ASP A 62 5.67 16.00 -18.10
CA ASP A 62 7.11 15.69 -18.00
C ASP A 62 7.60 15.42 -16.56
N LYS A 63 6.89 15.96 -15.57
CA LYS A 63 7.27 15.85 -14.15
C LYS A 63 6.24 15.13 -13.29
N PHE A 64 5.03 14.93 -13.77
CA PHE A 64 3.96 14.31 -12.99
C PHE A 64 3.48 13.01 -13.62
N SER A 65 3.37 11.98 -12.78
CA SER A 65 2.72 10.71 -13.13
C SER A 65 1.70 10.32 -12.06
N PHE A 66 0.67 9.61 -12.48
CA PHE A 66 -0.28 8.93 -11.61
C PHE A 66 0.03 7.43 -11.63
N GLN A 67 0.15 6.81 -10.46
CA GLN A 67 0.51 5.39 -10.35
C GLN A 67 -0.49 4.65 -9.45
N PRO A 68 -1.58 4.11 -10.03
CA PRO A 68 -2.43 3.15 -9.34
C PRO A 68 -1.71 1.80 -9.20
N GLU A 69 -1.92 1.15 -8.05
CA GLU A 69 -1.30 -0.12 -7.71
C GLU A 69 -2.35 -1.10 -7.16
N ILE A 70 -2.11 -2.40 -7.31
CA ILE A 70 -2.84 -3.48 -6.61
C ILE A 70 -1.78 -4.36 -5.96
N MET A 71 -1.75 -4.34 -4.62
CA MET A 71 -0.67 -4.94 -3.84
C MET A 71 -1.20 -5.92 -2.80
N TYR A 72 -0.69 -7.13 -2.77
CA TYR A 72 -0.73 -7.94 -1.55
C TYR A 72 0.27 -7.34 -0.55
N SER A 73 -0.17 -7.18 0.69
CA SER A 73 0.64 -6.56 1.75
C SER A 73 0.49 -7.35 3.04
N GLY A 74 1.52 -8.08 3.41
CA GLY A 74 1.66 -8.60 4.76
C GLY A 74 1.99 -7.46 5.72
N GLN A 75 1.29 -7.42 6.84
CA GLN A 75 1.42 -6.42 7.91
C GLN A 75 1.25 -7.09 9.27
N GLY A 76 1.21 -6.31 10.32
CA GLY A 76 0.93 -6.80 11.66
C GLY A 76 1.79 -6.16 12.73
N TYR A 77 1.80 -6.78 13.90
CA TYR A 77 2.55 -6.30 15.06
C TYR A 77 2.86 -7.45 16.03
N GLY A 78 3.97 -7.31 16.77
CA GLY A 78 4.31 -8.21 17.87
C GLY A 78 3.65 -7.73 19.17
N PHE A 79 3.11 -8.65 19.96
CA PHE A 79 2.56 -8.37 21.28
C PHE A 79 2.77 -9.57 22.21
N ASN A 80 3.44 -9.36 23.35
CA ASN A 80 3.70 -10.38 24.38
C ASN A 80 4.22 -11.70 23.80
N ASP A 81 5.33 -11.67 23.05
CA ASP A 81 5.96 -12.80 22.37
C ASP A 81 5.14 -13.46 21.26
N ASN A 82 3.91 -13.01 21.02
CA ASN A 82 3.06 -13.44 19.91
C ASN A 82 3.12 -12.46 18.74
N THR A 83 2.86 -12.97 17.55
CA THR A 83 2.75 -12.15 16.33
C THR A 83 1.32 -12.15 15.84
N ILE A 84 0.74 -10.95 15.72
CA ILE A 84 -0.51 -10.74 15.01
C ILE A 84 -0.16 -10.44 13.56
N ALA A 85 -0.43 -11.38 12.68
CA ALA A 85 -0.18 -11.24 11.24
C ALA A 85 -1.48 -10.82 10.52
N LEU A 86 -1.39 -9.72 9.78
CA LEU A 86 -2.49 -9.16 8.99
C LEU A 86 -2.13 -9.23 7.50
N SER A 87 -3.01 -9.76 6.68
CA SER A 87 -2.83 -9.80 5.23
C SER A 87 -3.86 -8.91 4.56
N TYR A 88 -3.39 -7.95 3.76
CA TYR A 88 -4.24 -6.99 3.06
C TYR A 88 -4.09 -7.10 1.54
N LEU A 89 -5.18 -6.79 0.85
CA LEU A 89 -5.16 -6.33 -0.53
C LEU A 89 -5.24 -4.80 -0.51
N ASN A 90 -4.15 -4.14 -0.85
CA ASN A 90 -4.06 -2.69 -0.87
C ASN A 90 -4.19 -2.13 -2.29
N VAL A 91 -4.89 -1.02 -2.40
CA VAL A 91 -5.03 -0.24 -3.65
C VAL A 91 -4.52 1.18 -3.38
N PRO A 92 -3.20 1.41 -3.49
CA PRO A 92 -2.61 2.75 -3.47
C PRO A 92 -2.91 3.51 -4.76
N LEU A 93 -3.20 4.80 -4.64
CA LEU A 93 -3.37 5.74 -5.76
C LEU A 93 -2.31 6.82 -5.61
N MET A 94 -1.15 6.60 -6.22
CA MET A 94 0.03 7.45 -5.99
C MET A 94 0.15 8.56 -7.02
N GLY A 95 0.32 9.79 -6.57
CA GLY A 95 0.89 10.87 -7.37
C GLY A 95 2.42 10.85 -7.23
N LYS A 96 3.11 10.95 -8.35
CA LYS A 96 4.59 10.99 -8.42
C LYS A 96 5.03 12.30 -9.04
N TYR A 97 5.92 12.99 -8.35
CA TYR A 97 6.59 14.18 -8.87
C TYR A 97 8.07 13.89 -9.11
N TYR A 98 8.50 13.94 -10.36
CA TYR A 98 9.88 13.72 -10.74
C TYR A 98 10.72 14.98 -10.51
N VAL A 99 11.59 14.91 -9.51
CA VAL A 99 12.54 15.97 -9.16
C VAL A 99 13.69 16.01 -10.18
N THR A 100 14.14 14.83 -10.63
CA THR A 100 15.13 14.61 -11.69
C THR A 100 14.69 13.46 -12.59
N LYS A 101 15.48 13.15 -13.63
CA LYS A 101 15.28 11.96 -14.48
C LYS A 101 15.36 10.67 -13.65
N GLY A 102 14.43 10.21 -12.99
CA GLY A 102 14.40 8.95 -12.24
C GLY A 102 14.04 9.12 -10.78
N LEU A 103 14.44 10.20 -10.11
CA LEU A 103 14.09 10.45 -8.72
C LEU A 103 12.71 11.07 -8.61
N SER A 104 11.80 10.43 -7.91
CA SER A 104 10.44 10.92 -7.65
C SER A 104 10.14 11.05 -6.17
N LEU A 105 9.37 12.08 -5.82
CA LEU A 105 8.61 12.16 -4.57
C LEU A 105 7.23 11.58 -4.83
N GLU A 106 6.74 10.76 -3.92
CA GLU A 106 5.49 10.02 -4.09
C GLU A 106 4.57 10.28 -2.91
N ALA A 107 3.30 10.56 -3.19
CA ALA A 107 2.27 10.65 -2.15
C ALA A 107 0.92 10.23 -2.71
N GLY A 108 0.05 9.67 -1.85
CA GLY A 108 -1.29 9.32 -2.27
C GLY A 108 -2.08 8.53 -1.25
N PRO A 109 -3.42 8.52 -1.38
CA PRO A 109 -4.28 7.72 -0.55
C PRO A 109 -4.15 6.23 -0.87
N GLN A 110 -4.54 5.41 0.09
CA GLN A 110 -4.63 3.96 -0.03
C GLN A 110 -5.91 3.46 0.62
N ILE A 111 -6.55 2.51 -0.02
CA ILE A 111 -7.57 1.67 0.60
C ILE A 111 -7.04 0.25 0.71
N GLY A 112 -7.18 -0.35 1.89
CA GLY A 112 -6.80 -1.73 2.17
C GLY A 112 -8.02 -2.58 2.51
N PHE A 113 -8.03 -3.80 2.03
CA PHE A 113 -9.04 -4.81 2.34
C PHE A 113 -8.38 -5.96 3.09
N LEU A 114 -8.79 -6.21 4.34
CA LEU A 114 -8.26 -7.29 5.15
C LEU A 114 -8.69 -8.64 4.59
N LEU A 115 -7.74 -9.43 4.14
CA LEU A 115 -7.95 -10.78 3.61
C LEU A 115 -7.95 -11.81 4.73
N ALA A 116 -6.98 -11.70 5.65
CA ALA A 116 -6.80 -12.61 6.78
C ALA A 116 -6.14 -11.90 7.97
N ALA A 117 -6.49 -12.31 9.16
CA ALA A 117 -5.79 -11.93 10.39
C ALA A 117 -5.56 -13.17 11.26
N LYS A 118 -4.32 -13.38 11.70
CA LYS A 118 -3.93 -14.55 12.49
C LYS A 118 -3.13 -14.13 13.71
N ASN A 119 -3.47 -14.72 14.84
CA ASN A 119 -2.62 -14.77 16.02
C ASN A 119 -1.98 -16.15 16.02
N GLU A 120 -0.72 -16.25 15.56
CA GLU A 120 -0.04 -17.52 15.26
C GLU A 120 -0.87 -18.41 14.31
N LYS A 121 -1.55 -19.45 14.82
CA LYS A 121 -2.38 -20.39 14.05
C LYS A 121 -3.87 -20.10 14.15
N THR A 122 -4.29 -19.23 15.07
CA THR A 122 -5.69 -18.92 15.33
C THR A 122 -6.17 -17.81 14.42
N ASP A 123 -7.29 -18.01 13.74
CA ASP A 123 -7.96 -16.94 12.99
C ASP A 123 -8.59 -15.94 13.95
N VAL A 124 -8.26 -14.67 13.78
CA VAL A 124 -8.76 -13.55 14.61
C VAL A 124 -9.36 -12.44 13.74
N LYS A 125 -9.73 -12.76 12.50
CA LYS A 125 -10.17 -11.76 11.51
C LYS A 125 -11.37 -10.94 11.98
N ASP A 126 -12.30 -11.57 12.70
CA ASP A 126 -13.53 -10.92 13.19
C ASP A 126 -13.24 -9.80 14.22
N SER A 127 -12.04 -9.82 14.84
CA SER A 127 -11.59 -8.78 15.76
C SER A 127 -11.02 -7.54 15.07
N PHE A 128 -10.95 -7.55 13.73
CA PHE A 128 -10.38 -6.48 12.94
C PHE A 128 -11.36 -5.93 11.91
N ASN A 129 -11.26 -4.62 11.65
CA ASN A 129 -12.04 -3.99 10.60
C ASN A 129 -11.55 -4.47 9.21
N THR A 130 -12.53 -4.76 8.34
CA THR A 130 -12.26 -5.30 7.00
C THR A 130 -11.62 -4.25 6.08
N VAL A 131 -11.89 -2.96 6.30
CA VAL A 131 -11.42 -1.87 5.46
C VAL A 131 -10.51 -0.97 6.25
N ASP A 132 -9.35 -0.67 5.69
CA ASP A 132 -8.37 0.26 6.25
C ASP A 132 -8.05 1.37 5.24
N PHE A 133 -8.08 2.61 5.69
CA PHE A 133 -7.69 3.77 4.89
C PHE A 133 -6.37 4.32 5.42
N GLY A 134 -5.49 4.71 4.50
CA GLY A 134 -4.22 5.30 4.83
C GLY A 134 -3.74 6.29 3.78
N VAL A 135 -2.65 6.96 4.09
CA VAL A 135 -1.92 7.84 3.17
C VAL A 135 -0.48 7.36 3.09
N ASN A 136 0.03 7.30 1.88
CA ASN A 136 1.41 6.93 1.59
C ASN A 136 2.25 8.17 1.30
N PHE A 137 3.49 8.15 1.78
CA PHE A 137 4.54 9.11 1.43
C PHE A 137 5.80 8.32 1.11
N GLY A 138 6.50 8.69 0.05
CA GLY A 138 7.69 7.95 -0.33
C GLY A 138 8.59 8.66 -1.31
N VAL A 139 9.67 7.97 -1.60
CA VAL A 139 10.66 8.36 -2.60
C VAL A 139 10.90 7.16 -3.50
N GLY A 140 10.89 7.37 -4.81
CA GLY A 140 11.17 6.38 -5.81
C GLY A 140 12.37 6.76 -6.67
N TYR A 141 13.10 5.75 -7.15
CA TYR A 141 14.12 5.94 -8.15
C TYR A 141 13.95 4.93 -9.28
N LYS A 142 13.73 5.43 -10.49
CA LYS A 142 13.52 4.62 -11.69
C LYS A 142 14.69 4.78 -12.64
N LEU A 143 15.27 3.64 -13.02
CA LEU A 143 16.32 3.57 -14.03
C LEU A 143 15.72 3.57 -15.44
N GLU A 144 16.52 3.93 -16.45
CA GLU A 144 16.11 3.98 -17.86
C GLU A 144 15.71 2.60 -18.41
N ASN A 145 16.25 1.52 -17.83
CA ASN A 145 15.93 0.13 -18.22
C ASN A 145 14.62 -0.40 -17.60
N GLY A 146 13.85 0.44 -16.87
CA GLY A 146 12.60 0.06 -16.24
C GLY A 146 12.71 -0.46 -14.81
N LEU A 147 13.92 -0.78 -14.32
CA LEU A 147 14.14 -1.16 -12.93
C LEU A 147 13.85 0.04 -12.02
N ASN A 148 13.14 -0.19 -10.92
CA ASN A 148 12.82 0.87 -9.97
C ASN A 148 12.97 0.40 -8.53
N PHE A 149 13.29 1.35 -7.66
CA PHE A 149 13.44 1.18 -6.21
C PHE A 149 12.54 2.17 -5.51
N GLY A 150 11.99 1.78 -4.38
CA GLY A 150 11.13 2.68 -3.61
C GLY A 150 11.27 2.47 -2.11
N VAL A 151 11.18 3.57 -1.40
CA VAL A 151 11.02 3.60 0.05
C VAL A 151 9.75 4.38 0.34
N ARG A 152 8.86 3.82 1.15
CA ARG A 152 7.54 4.39 1.40
C ARG A 152 7.15 4.19 2.87
N TYR A 153 6.43 5.14 3.41
CA TYR A 153 5.72 5.01 4.67
C TYR A 153 4.22 5.10 4.43
N ASN A 154 3.48 4.09 4.87
CA ASN A 154 2.03 4.13 4.93
C ASN A 154 1.59 4.50 6.35
N LEU A 155 0.86 5.60 6.45
CA LEU A 155 0.22 6.08 7.67
C LEU A 155 -1.26 5.68 7.64
N GLY A 156 -1.66 4.70 8.46
CA GLY A 156 -3.06 4.33 8.66
C GLY A 156 -3.84 5.47 9.30
N LEU A 157 -5.03 5.72 8.80
CA LEU A 157 -5.92 6.77 9.30
C LEU A 157 -7.11 6.21 10.06
N THR A 158 -7.53 4.99 9.74
CA THR A 158 -8.67 4.31 10.35
C THR A 158 -8.26 3.43 11.53
N ASP A 159 -9.18 3.20 12.44
CA ASP A 159 -9.01 2.20 13.49
C ASP A 159 -9.12 0.80 12.86
N ILE A 160 -8.16 -0.06 13.18
CA ILE A 160 -8.14 -1.45 12.70
C ILE A 160 -8.92 -2.40 13.61
N ASN A 161 -9.27 -1.99 14.84
CA ASN A 161 -9.96 -2.85 15.81
C ASN A 161 -11.46 -2.91 15.51
N ASN A 162 -12.03 -4.09 15.62
CA ASN A 162 -13.48 -4.37 15.53
C ASN A 162 -13.93 -5.13 16.77
N VAL A 163 -13.66 -4.57 17.96
CA VAL A 163 -14.05 -5.17 19.24
C VAL A 163 -15.08 -4.28 19.90
N ASP A 164 -16.29 -4.82 20.13
CA ASP A 164 -17.39 -4.14 20.79
C ASP A 164 -16.97 -3.61 22.17
N ASN A 165 -17.34 -2.36 22.47
CA ASN A 165 -17.00 -1.65 23.72
C ASN A 165 -15.49 -1.40 23.93
N SER A 166 -14.64 -1.59 22.93
CA SER A 166 -13.24 -1.18 23.02
C SER A 166 -13.14 0.33 22.80
N SER A 167 -12.63 1.03 23.81
CA SER A 167 -12.26 2.45 23.66
C SER A 167 -10.88 2.65 22.99
N PHE A 168 -10.17 1.56 22.75
CA PHE A 168 -8.80 1.61 22.21
C PHE A 168 -8.82 1.64 20.69
N LYS A 169 -8.16 2.67 20.14
CA LYS A 169 -8.02 2.85 18.69
C LYS A 169 -6.58 2.60 18.29
N ASN A 170 -6.40 1.70 17.34
CA ASN A 170 -5.09 1.40 16.77
C ASN A 170 -5.11 1.57 15.26
N LYS A 171 -4.00 2.06 14.72
CA LYS A 171 -3.84 2.35 13.30
C LYS A 171 -2.58 1.68 12.78
N ASN A 172 -2.63 1.16 11.57
CA ASN A 172 -1.46 0.58 10.91
C ASN A 172 -0.39 1.66 10.63
N GLY A 173 0.87 1.29 10.82
CA GLY A 173 2.02 2.04 10.36
C GLY A 173 2.99 1.11 9.65
N VAL A 174 3.28 1.35 8.37
CA VAL A 174 4.09 0.42 7.58
C VAL A 174 5.20 1.17 6.84
N PHE A 175 6.44 0.84 7.17
CA PHE A 175 7.59 1.25 6.38
C PHE A 175 7.88 0.17 5.33
N GLN A 176 7.97 0.57 4.05
CA GLN A 176 8.17 -0.33 2.92
C GLN A 176 9.48 -0.03 2.20
N VAL A 177 10.20 -1.10 1.84
CA VAL A 177 11.31 -1.03 0.86
C VAL A 177 10.96 -1.97 -0.28
N SER A 178 11.03 -1.48 -1.50
CA SER A 178 10.57 -2.23 -2.67
C SER A 178 11.50 -2.10 -3.87
N VAL A 179 11.49 -3.11 -4.70
CA VAL A 179 12.06 -3.14 -6.04
C VAL A 179 10.94 -3.50 -7.02
N GLY A 180 10.97 -2.92 -8.19
CA GLY A 180 10.00 -3.18 -9.25
C GLY A 180 10.61 -3.11 -10.63
N TYR A 181 9.82 -3.52 -11.61
CA TYR A 181 10.21 -3.46 -13.01
C TYR A 181 9.02 -3.03 -13.86
N PHE A 182 9.18 -1.99 -14.66
CA PHE A 182 8.20 -1.57 -15.65
C PHE A 182 8.51 -2.23 -17.00
N PHE A 183 7.50 -2.88 -17.56
CA PHE A 183 7.55 -3.46 -18.91
C PHE A 183 7.07 -2.38 -19.89
N PHE A 184 7.96 -1.68 -20.55
CA PHE A 184 7.65 -0.68 -21.59
C PHE A 184 6.63 0.39 -21.22
#